data_4f26edea65912a1a76faa99a90e2f0c6
#
_entry.id   4f26edea65912a1a76faa99a90e2f0c6
#
_cell.length_a   1.000
_cell.length_b   1.000
_cell.length_c   1.000
_cell.angle_alpha   90.00
_cell.angle_beta   90.00
_cell.angle_gamma   90.00
#
_symmetry.space_group_name_H-M   'P 1'
#
loop_
_entity.id
_entity.type
_entity.pdbx_description
1 polymer ?
#
loop_
_entity_poly.entity_id
_entity_poly.type
_entity_poly.pdbx_seq_one_letter_code
_entity_poly.pdbx_strand_id
1 'polypeptide(L)'
;MSNLNGLIKKLRDVMRNDPGINGDAQRIEQIVWMLFLKVYDAKEEEWECDDDGYTSVIPEKYRWRNWAKADNAGHALTGDELLSFVDELFKTLKELAVTPDMPAKKSVVKSVFEDTNQYMKNGVLLRQIVDVIEGIDLTSYENIHALGDIYETILKELQSAGSAGEFYTPRAVTDFMAQMIAPKLGESMADFACGTGGFIVSWLRELEKQEKTTADRKARLCSAHGVEKKQFPYMLAVTNLLLHDVDEPDVLHDNSLMKDVLDYTDDDCFDVILMNPPYGGNELPIVQSHFPADLADSETADLFMSVIMYRLKKGGRAAVVLPDGFLFGTDNTKASIKKKLLSEFDLHTIVRLPGSVFSPYTSITTNILFFDYTHPTKETWFYRLDMPEGFKHFSKTKPMKLEHFRPVIDWWNNREEIEEDGSPKAKKYTARELSEVGYNLDLCGFPHEEEEILEPFELIARYKEKRTALNAEIDDVLGKIEELLACGRDTGK
;
A
#
# COMPACT_ATOMS: atom_id res chain seq x y z
N MET A 1 -1.95 18.24 15.38
CA MET A 1 -0.96 17.14 15.17
C MET A 1 -0.45 16.47 16.45
N SER A 2 -0.23 17.15 17.58
CA SER A 2 0.28 16.50 18.83
C SER A 2 -0.70 15.53 19.50
N ASN A 3 -1.99 15.62 19.22
CA ASN A 3 -3.03 14.78 19.86
C ASN A 3 -3.20 13.41 19.16
N LEU A 4 -2.81 13.29 17.90
CA LEU A 4 -3.07 12.17 17.01
C LEU A 4 -2.14 10.97 17.21
N ASN A 5 -0.83 11.23 17.28
CA ASN A 5 0.15 10.18 17.64
C ASN A 5 -0.12 9.64 19.06
N GLY A 6 -0.67 10.48 19.95
CA GLY A 6 -1.14 10.07 21.26
C GLY A 6 -2.31 9.09 21.22
N LEU A 7 -3.24 9.26 20.26
CA LEU A 7 -4.41 8.40 20.10
C LEU A 7 -3.99 6.97 19.67
N ILE A 8 -3.20 6.85 18.60
CA ILE A 8 -2.72 5.54 18.11
C ILE A 8 -1.91 4.82 19.19
N LYS A 9 -1.04 5.56 19.89
CA LYS A 9 -0.28 4.99 21.00
C LYS A 9 -1.20 4.47 22.11
N LYS A 10 -2.22 5.24 22.49
CA LYS A 10 -3.20 4.83 23.52
C LYS A 10 -3.95 3.56 23.10
N LEU A 11 -4.43 3.48 21.84
CA LEU A 11 -5.10 2.30 21.33
C LEU A 11 -4.18 1.06 21.40
N ARG A 12 -2.94 1.19 20.96
CA ARG A 12 -1.95 0.09 20.99
C ARG A 12 -1.62 -0.34 22.42
N ASP A 13 -1.45 0.60 23.34
CA ASP A 13 -1.12 0.31 24.73
C ASP A 13 -2.27 -0.43 25.44
N VAL A 14 -3.53 -0.11 25.16
CA VAL A 14 -4.69 -0.86 25.65
C VAL A 14 -4.68 -2.30 25.09
N MET A 15 -4.52 -2.46 23.79
CA MET A 15 -4.55 -3.77 23.11
C MET A 15 -3.38 -4.69 23.48
N ARG A 16 -2.23 -4.16 23.91
CA ARG A 16 -1.11 -4.95 24.41
C ARG A 16 -1.46 -5.79 25.64
N ASN A 17 -2.46 -5.37 26.39
CA ASN A 17 -2.91 -6.08 27.59
C ASN A 17 -4.01 -7.13 27.31
N ASP A 18 -4.46 -7.23 26.05
CA ASP A 18 -5.46 -8.22 25.65
C ASP A 18 -4.81 -9.54 25.24
N PRO A 19 -5.22 -10.68 25.84
CA PRO A 19 -4.61 -11.99 25.57
C PRO A 19 -4.91 -12.54 24.17
N GLY A 20 -5.87 -11.96 23.44
CA GLY A 20 -6.24 -12.38 22.08
C GLY A 20 -5.43 -11.70 20.98
N ILE A 21 -4.64 -10.67 21.31
CA ILE A 21 -3.93 -9.85 20.33
C ILE A 21 -2.44 -10.25 20.26
N ASN A 22 -2.02 -10.76 19.10
CA ASN A 22 -0.65 -11.19 18.84
C ASN A 22 0.01 -10.34 17.73
N GLY A 23 0.70 -9.26 18.12
CA GLY A 23 1.47 -8.44 17.18
C GLY A 23 0.76 -7.21 16.62
N ASP A 24 1.51 -6.40 15.88
CA ASP A 24 1.06 -5.09 15.42
C ASP A 24 0.03 -5.19 14.27
N ALA A 25 0.12 -6.19 13.40
CA ALA A 25 -0.83 -6.40 12.32
C ALA A 25 -2.26 -6.60 12.86
N GLN A 26 -2.43 -7.49 13.87
CA GLN A 26 -3.74 -7.70 14.49
C GLN A 26 -4.26 -6.46 15.24
N ARG A 27 -3.36 -5.64 15.84
CA ARG A 27 -3.76 -4.37 16.47
C ARG A 27 -4.31 -3.40 15.45
N ILE A 28 -3.65 -3.31 14.30
CA ILE A 28 -4.10 -2.43 13.21
C ILE A 28 -5.43 -2.93 12.65
N GLU A 29 -5.58 -4.23 12.40
CA GLU A 29 -6.83 -4.82 11.94
C GLU A 29 -8.00 -4.54 12.91
N GLN A 30 -7.76 -4.65 14.23
CA GLN A 30 -8.78 -4.30 15.23
C GLN A 30 -9.17 -2.82 15.20
N ILE A 31 -8.25 -1.92 15.00
CA ILE A 31 -8.54 -0.49 14.88
C ILE A 31 -9.33 -0.23 13.59
N VAL A 32 -8.95 -0.84 12.49
CA VAL A 32 -9.46 -0.51 11.16
C VAL A 32 -10.92 -0.93 10.97
N TRP A 33 -11.34 -2.12 11.42
CA TRP A 33 -12.76 -2.47 11.29
C TRP A 33 -13.69 -1.55 12.10
N MET A 34 -13.25 -1.07 13.28
CA MET A 34 -14.01 -0.09 14.06
C MET A 34 -14.04 1.27 13.38
N LEU A 35 -12.90 1.72 12.84
CA LEU A 35 -12.83 2.95 12.06
C LEU A 35 -13.71 2.86 10.80
N PHE A 36 -13.67 1.72 10.09
CA PHE A 36 -14.55 1.50 8.96
C PHE A 36 -16.02 1.69 9.34
N LEU A 37 -16.49 1.02 10.39
CA LEU A 37 -17.88 1.14 10.82
C LEU A 37 -18.24 2.58 11.22
N LYS A 38 -17.35 3.27 11.91
CA LYS A 38 -17.60 4.66 12.31
C LYS A 38 -17.61 5.61 11.10
N VAL A 39 -16.68 5.46 10.18
CA VAL A 39 -16.62 6.27 8.95
C VAL A 39 -17.83 5.98 8.06
N TYR A 40 -18.17 4.70 7.90
CA TYR A 40 -19.31 4.29 7.11
C TYR A 40 -20.63 4.83 7.70
N ASP A 41 -20.79 4.78 9.00
CA ASP A 41 -21.95 5.33 9.71
C ASP A 41 -22.08 6.86 9.55
N ALA A 42 -20.95 7.59 9.57
CA ALA A 42 -20.94 9.02 9.30
C ALA A 42 -21.31 9.33 7.83
N LYS A 43 -20.83 8.53 6.89
CA LYS A 43 -21.24 8.63 5.47
C LYS A 43 -22.72 8.27 5.28
N GLU A 44 -23.26 7.29 6.01
CA GLU A 44 -24.68 6.99 5.96
C GLU A 44 -25.53 8.17 6.43
N GLU A 45 -25.09 8.96 7.43
CA GLU A 45 -25.79 10.19 7.84
C GLU A 45 -25.84 11.23 6.70
N GLU A 46 -24.76 11.38 5.92
CA GLU A 46 -24.73 12.21 4.73
C GLU A 46 -25.71 11.71 3.66
N TRP A 47 -25.65 10.40 3.34
CA TRP A 47 -26.53 9.80 2.32
C TRP A 47 -28.00 9.80 2.73
N GLU A 48 -28.32 9.65 4.02
CA GLU A 48 -29.69 9.78 4.58
C GLU A 48 -30.21 11.23 4.43
N CYS A 49 -29.33 12.25 4.47
CA CYS A 49 -29.72 13.65 4.24
C CYS A 49 -29.91 13.97 2.74
N ASP A 50 -29.15 13.32 1.87
CA ASP A 50 -29.17 13.58 0.43
C ASP A 50 -30.28 12.81 -0.31
N ASP A 51 -30.73 11.68 0.22
CA ASP A 51 -31.74 10.79 -0.37
C ASP A 51 -32.73 10.28 0.69
N ASP A 52 -33.93 10.85 0.72
CA ASP A 52 -35.04 10.43 1.58
C ASP A 52 -35.43 8.95 1.44
N GLY A 53 -35.05 8.32 0.32
CA GLY A 53 -35.28 6.88 0.05
C GLY A 53 -34.13 5.97 0.48
N TYR A 54 -33.03 6.52 1.00
CA TYR A 54 -31.89 5.72 1.41
C TYR A 54 -32.26 4.78 2.56
N THR A 55 -31.79 3.54 2.45
CA THR A 55 -31.91 2.53 3.51
C THR A 55 -30.57 1.87 3.75
N SER A 56 -30.11 1.87 4.99
CA SER A 56 -28.87 1.19 5.37
C SER A 56 -28.95 -0.31 5.11
N VAL A 57 -27.82 -0.88 4.70
CA VAL A 57 -27.64 -2.34 4.64
C VAL A 57 -27.28 -2.90 6.02
N ILE A 58 -26.73 -2.08 6.91
CA ILE A 58 -26.42 -2.47 8.29
C ILE A 58 -27.69 -2.43 9.12
N PRO A 59 -28.11 -3.54 9.76
CA PRO A 59 -29.25 -3.51 10.67
C PRO A 59 -29.10 -2.46 11.77
N GLU A 60 -30.18 -1.75 12.08
CA GLU A 60 -30.18 -0.56 12.97
C GLU A 60 -29.41 -0.77 14.27
N LYS A 61 -29.59 -1.91 14.95
CA LYS A 61 -28.87 -2.22 16.20
C LYS A 61 -27.36 -2.30 16.07
N TYR A 62 -26.83 -2.50 14.84
CA TYR A 62 -25.41 -2.65 14.56
C TYR A 62 -24.77 -1.41 13.92
N ARG A 63 -25.55 -0.39 13.58
CA ARG A 63 -25.01 0.90 13.16
C ARG A 63 -24.17 1.48 14.29
N TRP A 64 -22.99 2.01 13.97
CA TRP A 64 -22.02 2.50 14.96
C TRP A 64 -22.64 3.45 15.97
N ARG A 65 -23.47 4.41 15.51
CA ARG A 65 -24.17 5.42 16.33
C ARG A 65 -25.09 4.84 17.41
N ASN A 66 -25.56 3.61 17.25
CA ASN A 66 -26.59 3.01 18.12
C ASN A 66 -26.00 2.13 19.25
N TRP A 67 -24.72 1.74 19.19
CA TRP A 67 -24.12 0.88 20.22
C TRP A 67 -22.78 1.38 20.76
N ALA A 68 -22.06 2.19 19.98
CA ALA A 68 -20.73 2.65 20.36
C ALA A 68 -20.78 3.70 21.49
N LYS A 69 -21.85 4.50 21.57
CA LYS A 69 -22.08 5.47 22.63
C LYS A 69 -22.79 4.83 23.83
N ALA A 70 -22.62 5.43 25.00
CA ALA A 70 -23.50 5.15 26.13
C ALA A 70 -24.92 5.64 25.81
N ASP A 71 -25.94 4.92 26.29
CA ASP A 71 -27.33 5.33 26.19
C ASP A 71 -27.63 6.59 27.05
N ASN A 72 -28.85 7.10 26.96
CA ASN A 72 -29.29 8.28 27.72
C ASN A 72 -29.25 8.07 29.24
N ALA A 73 -29.18 6.85 29.73
CA ALA A 73 -29.02 6.47 31.13
C ALA A 73 -27.57 6.29 31.56
N GLY A 74 -26.62 6.46 30.63
CA GLY A 74 -25.20 6.30 30.87
C GLY A 74 -24.72 4.84 30.79
N HIS A 75 -25.53 3.90 30.27
CA HIS A 75 -25.15 2.50 30.08
C HIS A 75 -24.48 2.30 28.73
N ALA A 76 -23.31 1.69 28.74
CA ALA A 76 -22.58 1.28 27.54
C ALA A 76 -22.30 -0.22 27.62
N LEU A 77 -22.41 -0.93 26.49
CA LEU A 77 -22.02 -2.32 26.39
C LEU A 77 -20.54 -2.50 26.81
N THR A 78 -20.25 -3.48 27.66
CA THR A 78 -18.92 -3.77 28.19
C THR A 78 -18.78 -5.24 28.58
N GLY A 79 -17.57 -5.70 28.88
CA GLY A 79 -17.34 -7.09 29.31
C GLY A 79 -17.84 -8.13 28.32
N ASP A 80 -18.36 -9.24 28.85
CA ASP A 80 -18.83 -10.38 28.03
C ASP A 80 -20.03 -10.02 27.16
N GLU A 81 -20.86 -9.04 27.59
CA GLU A 81 -21.99 -8.54 26.81
C GLU A 81 -21.52 -7.87 25.51
N LEU A 82 -20.49 -7.00 25.58
CA LEU A 82 -19.90 -6.36 24.39
C LEU A 82 -19.24 -7.38 23.48
N LEU A 83 -18.52 -8.37 24.01
CA LEU A 83 -17.92 -9.44 23.20
C LEU A 83 -18.98 -10.21 22.43
N SER A 84 -20.06 -10.66 23.12
CA SER A 84 -21.16 -11.39 22.48
C SER A 84 -21.86 -10.55 21.42
N PHE A 85 -22.06 -9.25 21.69
CA PHE A 85 -22.66 -8.32 20.74
C PHE A 85 -21.80 -8.17 19.48
N VAL A 86 -20.48 -8.00 19.63
CA VAL A 86 -19.57 -7.86 18.49
C VAL A 86 -19.46 -9.16 17.70
N ASP A 87 -19.49 -10.33 18.34
CA ASP A 87 -19.53 -11.63 17.64
C ASP A 87 -20.81 -11.76 16.77
N GLU A 88 -21.97 -11.33 17.29
CA GLU A 88 -23.22 -11.30 16.53
C GLU A 88 -23.17 -10.27 15.38
N LEU A 89 -22.60 -9.09 15.63
CA LEU A 89 -22.38 -8.05 14.61
C LEU A 89 -21.57 -8.61 13.46
N PHE A 90 -20.41 -9.21 13.72
CA PHE A 90 -19.56 -9.82 12.69
C PHE A 90 -20.31 -10.90 11.91
N LYS A 91 -21.01 -11.80 12.60
CA LYS A 91 -21.81 -12.83 11.94
C LYS A 91 -22.85 -12.20 11.02
N THR A 92 -23.58 -11.19 11.50
CA THR A 92 -24.63 -10.53 10.72
C THR A 92 -24.07 -9.82 9.48
N LEU A 93 -22.94 -9.11 9.61
CA LEU A 93 -22.35 -8.38 8.49
C LEU A 93 -21.75 -9.32 7.43
N LYS A 94 -21.20 -10.47 7.83
CA LYS A 94 -20.75 -11.53 6.91
C LYS A 94 -21.90 -12.16 6.12
N GLU A 95 -23.08 -12.27 6.73
CA GLU A 95 -24.27 -12.92 6.15
C GLU A 95 -25.19 -11.94 5.41
N LEU A 96 -24.79 -10.66 5.23
CA LEU A 96 -25.61 -9.68 4.50
C LEU A 96 -25.98 -10.19 3.11
N ALA A 97 -27.26 -10.04 2.75
CA ALA A 97 -27.74 -10.35 1.41
C ALA A 97 -27.29 -9.25 0.44
N VAL A 98 -26.36 -9.59 -0.45
CA VAL A 98 -25.86 -8.69 -1.50
C VAL A 98 -26.33 -9.24 -2.85
N THR A 99 -26.95 -8.38 -3.66
CA THR A 99 -27.37 -8.69 -5.03
C THR A 99 -26.48 -7.97 -6.04
N PRO A 100 -26.30 -8.48 -7.26
CA PRO A 100 -25.40 -7.88 -8.26
C PRO A 100 -25.78 -6.44 -8.67
N ASP A 101 -27.04 -6.07 -8.49
CA ASP A 101 -27.57 -4.72 -8.79
C ASP A 101 -27.53 -3.75 -7.59
N MET A 102 -27.01 -4.22 -6.45
CA MET A 102 -26.86 -3.37 -5.26
C MET A 102 -25.73 -2.35 -5.48
N PRO A 103 -25.94 -1.06 -5.13
CA PRO A 103 -24.89 -0.04 -5.20
C PRO A 103 -23.62 -0.45 -4.44
N ALA A 104 -22.44 -0.12 -4.98
CA ALA A 104 -21.15 -0.49 -4.40
C ALA A 104 -21.02 -0.04 -2.93
N LYS A 105 -21.51 1.16 -2.60
CA LYS A 105 -21.54 1.68 -1.21
C LYS A 105 -22.25 0.78 -0.21
N LYS A 106 -23.18 -0.07 -0.67
CA LYS A 106 -23.90 -1.04 0.20
C LYS A 106 -23.24 -2.41 0.21
N SER A 107 -22.80 -2.90 -0.96
CA SER A 107 -22.17 -4.22 -1.10
C SER A 107 -20.83 -4.31 -0.40
N VAL A 108 -20.10 -3.21 -0.34
CA VAL A 108 -18.77 -3.11 0.28
C VAL A 108 -18.73 -3.54 1.74
N VAL A 109 -19.83 -3.34 2.50
CA VAL A 109 -19.90 -3.72 3.93
C VAL A 109 -19.69 -5.23 4.09
N LYS A 110 -20.40 -6.05 3.29
CA LYS A 110 -20.22 -7.51 3.33
C LYS A 110 -18.80 -7.89 2.99
N SER A 111 -18.26 -7.37 1.88
CA SER A 111 -16.91 -7.69 1.42
C SER A 111 -15.84 -7.32 2.45
N VAL A 112 -16.00 -6.20 3.14
CA VAL A 112 -15.09 -5.78 4.22
C VAL A 112 -15.11 -6.75 5.40
N PHE A 113 -16.27 -7.35 5.73
CA PHE A 113 -16.39 -8.24 6.88
C PHE A 113 -16.18 -9.72 6.56
N GLU A 114 -16.21 -10.14 5.31
CA GLU A 114 -16.23 -11.55 4.89
C GLU A 114 -15.17 -12.41 5.60
N ASP A 115 -13.90 -11.96 5.63
CA ASP A 115 -12.79 -12.65 6.27
C ASP A 115 -12.14 -11.85 7.42
N THR A 116 -12.73 -10.68 7.79
CA THR A 116 -12.24 -9.89 8.93
C THR A 116 -12.54 -10.61 10.25
N ASN A 117 -11.60 -10.52 11.21
CA ASN A 117 -11.70 -11.18 12.49
C ASN A 117 -11.65 -10.21 13.67
N GLN A 118 -12.41 -10.52 14.69
CA GLN A 118 -12.32 -9.90 16.00
C GLN A 118 -11.42 -10.75 16.90
N TYR A 119 -10.29 -10.19 17.35
CA TYR A 119 -9.26 -10.93 18.10
C TYR A 119 -9.34 -10.72 19.61
N MET A 120 -9.84 -9.57 20.08
CA MET A 120 -9.86 -9.23 21.49
C MET A 120 -10.72 -10.21 22.30
N LYS A 121 -10.22 -10.58 23.47
CA LYS A 121 -10.88 -11.51 24.40
C LYS A 121 -11.32 -10.84 25.70
N ASN A 122 -11.01 -9.56 25.88
CA ASN A 122 -11.40 -8.80 27.06
C ASN A 122 -12.35 -7.66 26.66
N GLY A 123 -13.64 -7.80 26.96
CA GLY A 123 -14.65 -6.83 26.57
C GLY A 123 -14.54 -5.48 27.30
N VAL A 124 -13.86 -5.43 28.46
CA VAL A 124 -13.57 -4.15 29.14
C VAL A 124 -12.49 -3.37 28.37
N LEU A 125 -11.44 -4.07 27.88
CA LEU A 125 -10.43 -3.43 27.03
C LEU A 125 -11.02 -3.06 25.67
N LEU A 126 -11.87 -3.90 25.09
CA LEU A 126 -12.59 -3.60 23.86
C LEU A 126 -13.44 -2.31 24.02
N ARG A 127 -14.16 -2.16 25.14
CA ARG A 127 -14.92 -0.92 25.43
C ARG A 127 -14.01 0.31 25.43
N GLN A 128 -12.83 0.23 26.06
CA GLN A 128 -11.88 1.33 26.05
C GLN A 128 -11.44 1.73 24.64
N ILE A 129 -11.25 0.76 23.74
CA ILE A 129 -10.92 1.03 22.33
C ILE A 129 -12.09 1.72 21.63
N VAL A 130 -13.31 1.20 21.79
CA VAL A 130 -14.52 1.79 21.20
C VAL A 130 -14.71 3.23 21.70
N ASP A 131 -14.51 3.51 22.99
CA ASP A 131 -14.62 4.86 23.55
C ASP A 131 -13.60 5.84 22.94
N VAL A 132 -12.37 5.36 22.71
CA VAL A 132 -11.33 6.17 22.10
C VAL A 132 -11.67 6.49 20.62
N ILE A 133 -12.17 5.50 19.88
CA ILE A 133 -12.57 5.67 18.48
C ILE A 133 -13.83 6.55 18.42
N GLU A 134 -14.81 6.34 19.32
CA GLU A 134 -16.02 7.15 19.36
C GLU A 134 -15.72 8.63 19.64
N GLY A 135 -14.69 8.91 20.42
CA GLY A 135 -14.24 10.29 20.67
C GLY A 135 -13.63 11.02 19.46
N ILE A 136 -13.46 10.36 18.30
CA ILE A 136 -13.03 11.01 17.07
C ILE A 136 -14.25 11.74 16.47
N ASP A 137 -14.15 13.04 16.31
CA ASP A 137 -15.21 13.86 15.72
C ASP A 137 -15.15 13.80 14.18
N LEU A 138 -16.22 13.37 13.54
CA LEU A 138 -16.41 13.30 12.08
C LEU A 138 -17.50 14.25 11.57
N THR A 139 -17.91 15.22 12.36
CA THR A 139 -19.06 16.09 12.02
C THR A 139 -18.73 17.22 11.05
N SER A 140 -17.47 17.41 10.69
CA SER A 140 -17.05 18.43 9.72
C SER A 140 -16.09 17.88 8.68
N TYR A 141 -16.12 18.47 7.48
CA TYR A 141 -15.18 18.15 6.41
C TYR A 141 -13.70 18.25 6.84
N GLU A 142 -13.36 19.27 7.63
CA GLU A 142 -12.01 19.43 8.18
C GLU A 142 -11.61 18.27 9.10
N ASN A 143 -12.56 17.74 9.87
CA ASN A 143 -12.33 16.61 10.77
C ASN A 143 -12.19 15.28 10.00
N ILE A 144 -12.94 15.09 8.93
CA ILE A 144 -12.83 13.92 8.06
C ILE A 144 -11.44 13.90 7.40
N HIS A 145 -10.98 15.04 6.86
CA HIS A 145 -9.62 15.14 6.31
C HIS A 145 -8.54 14.94 7.37
N ALA A 146 -8.74 15.48 8.59
CA ALA A 146 -7.82 15.23 9.70
C ALA A 146 -7.78 13.74 10.08
N LEU A 147 -8.90 13.02 9.99
CA LEU A 147 -8.92 11.55 10.16
C LEU A 147 -8.20 10.84 9.01
N GLY A 148 -8.28 11.33 7.77
CA GLY A 148 -7.48 10.83 6.65
C GLY A 148 -5.98 10.88 6.96
N ASP A 149 -5.50 11.98 7.54
CA ASP A 149 -4.09 12.12 7.98
C ASP A 149 -3.74 11.15 9.12
N ILE A 150 -4.69 10.90 10.05
CA ILE A 150 -4.55 9.88 11.10
C ILE A 150 -4.42 8.51 10.46
N TYR A 151 -5.31 8.21 9.54
CA TYR A 151 -5.36 6.93 8.84
C TYR A 151 -4.06 6.69 8.07
N GLU A 152 -3.54 7.68 7.37
CA GLU A 152 -2.22 7.63 6.75
C GLU A 152 -1.10 7.31 7.75
N THR A 153 -1.20 7.82 8.98
CA THR A 153 -0.23 7.48 10.03
C THR A 153 -0.38 6.02 10.48
N ILE A 154 -1.61 5.49 10.54
CA ILE A 154 -1.87 4.06 10.82
C ILE A 154 -1.28 3.21 9.68
N LEU A 155 -1.50 3.59 8.42
CA LEU A 155 -0.97 2.87 7.27
C LEU A 155 0.57 2.85 7.25
N LYS A 156 1.22 3.96 7.62
CA LYS A 156 2.69 3.99 7.76
C LYS A 156 3.22 3.02 8.82
N GLU A 157 2.44 2.73 9.86
CA GLU A 157 2.82 1.73 10.87
C GLU A 157 2.91 0.31 10.28
N LEU A 158 2.14 0.01 9.21
CA LEU A 158 2.22 -1.27 8.50
C LEU A 158 3.63 -1.55 7.97
N GLN A 159 4.34 -0.53 7.50
CA GLN A 159 5.71 -0.68 6.97
C GLN A 159 6.66 -1.37 7.96
N SER A 160 6.36 -1.28 9.26
CA SER A 160 7.13 -1.93 10.33
C SER A 160 6.40 -3.12 10.99
N ALA A 161 5.26 -3.55 10.46
CA ALA A 161 4.43 -4.63 11.04
C ALA A 161 4.75 -6.02 10.43
N GLY A 162 6.02 -6.31 10.17
CA GLY A 162 6.46 -7.58 9.61
C GLY A 162 5.97 -7.79 8.17
N SER A 163 5.38 -8.94 7.86
CA SER A 163 4.87 -9.26 6.53
C SER A 163 3.76 -8.31 6.04
N ALA A 164 3.07 -7.62 6.95
CA ALA A 164 2.06 -6.64 6.54
C ALA A 164 2.65 -5.37 5.88
N GLY A 165 3.95 -5.16 5.97
CA GLY A 165 4.65 -4.07 5.29
C GLY A 165 4.57 -4.13 3.76
N GLU A 166 4.34 -5.32 3.19
CA GLU A 166 4.16 -5.51 1.74
C GLU A 166 2.94 -4.76 1.17
N PHE A 167 1.95 -4.46 2.00
CA PHE A 167 0.71 -3.81 1.56
C PHE A 167 0.80 -2.28 1.49
N TYR A 168 1.91 -1.70 1.92
CA TYR A 168 2.07 -0.25 2.00
C TYR A 168 3.21 0.24 1.10
N THR A 169 2.87 0.98 0.06
CA THR A 169 3.83 1.74 -0.76
C THR A 169 3.99 3.15 -0.18
N PRO A 170 5.25 3.60 0.09
CA PRO A 170 5.48 4.94 0.61
C PRO A 170 4.83 6.04 -0.25
N ARG A 171 4.12 6.98 0.38
CA ARG A 171 3.40 8.04 -0.34
C ARG A 171 4.28 8.87 -1.26
N ALA A 172 5.54 9.09 -0.90
CA ALA A 172 6.50 9.77 -1.77
C ALA A 172 6.64 9.08 -3.14
N VAL A 173 6.58 7.74 -3.17
CA VAL A 173 6.66 6.95 -4.42
C VAL A 173 5.35 7.05 -5.20
N THR A 174 4.20 6.86 -4.53
CA THR A 174 2.90 6.92 -5.21
C THR A 174 2.60 8.31 -5.76
N ASP A 175 2.92 9.37 -5.00
CA ASP A 175 2.75 10.77 -5.42
C ASP A 175 3.70 11.12 -6.57
N PHE A 176 4.96 10.69 -6.52
CA PHE A 176 5.90 10.88 -7.62
C PHE A 176 5.40 10.21 -8.91
N MET A 177 5.00 8.95 -8.84
CA MET A 177 4.50 8.21 -10.02
C MET A 177 3.23 8.85 -10.58
N ALA A 178 2.27 9.22 -9.72
CA ALA A 178 1.05 9.91 -10.13
C ALA A 178 1.34 11.26 -10.79
N GLN A 179 2.29 12.04 -10.24
CA GLN A 179 2.71 13.31 -10.83
C GLN A 179 3.36 13.12 -12.21
N MET A 180 4.28 12.13 -12.35
CA MET A 180 5.03 11.92 -13.60
C MET A 180 4.17 11.35 -14.72
N ILE A 181 3.14 10.55 -14.39
CA ILE A 181 2.19 10.01 -15.36
C ILE A 181 1.25 11.11 -15.92
N ALA A 182 1.18 12.25 -15.24
CA ALA A 182 0.41 13.43 -15.65
C ALA A 182 -1.06 13.11 -16.00
N PRO A 183 -1.89 12.72 -15.02
CA PRO A 183 -3.28 12.33 -15.23
C PRO A 183 -4.15 13.45 -15.77
N LYS A 184 -5.22 13.11 -16.51
CA LYS A 184 -6.20 14.06 -17.04
C LYS A 184 -7.61 13.67 -16.62
N LEU A 185 -8.45 14.66 -16.32
CA LEU A 185 -9.86 14.41 -16.06
C LEU A 185 -10.52 13.67 -17.24
N GLY A 186 -11.27 12.62 -16.91
CA GLY A 186 -11.92 11.74 -17.88
C GLY A 186 -11.13 10.49 -18.26
N GLU A 187 -9.87 10.36 -17.84
CA GLU A 187 -9.11 9.12 -17.96
C GLU A 187 -9.48 8.15 -16.85
N SER A 188 -9.42 6.85 -17.15
CA SER A 188 -9.56 5.76 -16.19
C SER A 188 -8.20 5.23 -15.72
N MET A 189 -8.08 4.93 -14.43
CA MET A 189 -6.85 4.38 -13.83
C MET A 189 -7.13 3.03 -13.18
N ALA A 190 -6.18 2.10 -13.23
CA ALA A 190 -6.23 0.86 -12.49
C ALA A 190 -4.96 0.58 -11.66
N ASP A 191 -5.17 -0.11 -10.52
CA ASP A 191 -4.15 -0.76 -9.70
C ASP A 191 -4.61 -2.19 -9.36
N PHE A 192 -3.98 -3.19 -9.96
CA PHE A 192 -4.39 -4.59 -9.86
C PHE A 192 -3.84 -5.33 -8.63
N ALA A 193 -3.11 -4.65 -7.77
CA ALA A 193 -2.69 -5.11 -6.44
C ALA A 193 -2.62 -3.90 -5.50
N CYS A 194 -3.79 -3.25 -5.28
CA CYS A 194 -3.85 -1.89 -4.76
C CYS A 194 -3.44 -1.77 -3.29
N GLY A 195 -3.28 -2.87 -2.57
CA GLY A 195 -2.86 -2.85 -1.18
C GLY A 195 -3.75 -1.95 -0.33
N THR A 196 -3.20 -0.85 0.16
CA THR A 196 -3.92 0.16 0.96
C THR A 196 -4.57 1.27 0.13
N GLY A 197 -4.63 1.13 -1.19
CA GLY A 197 -5.19 2.15 -2.10
C GLY A 197 -4.28 3.36 -2.34
N GLY A 198 -2.96 3.20 -2.13
CA GLY A 198 -1.99 4.30 -2.20
C GLY A 198 -1.95 5.02 -3.53
N PHE A 199 -1.86 4.29 -4.62
CA PHE A 199 -1.85 4.87 -5.95
C PHE A 199 -3.17 5.52 -6.32
N ILE A 200 -4.29 4.90 -5.91
CA ILE A 200 -5.63 5.46 -6.15
C ILE A 200 -5.75 6.83 -5.48
N VAL A 201 -5.36 6.96 -4.22
CA VAL A 201 -5.39 8.25 -3.50
C VAL A 201 -4.47 9.28 -4.16
N SER A 202 -3.25 8.91 -4.56
CA SER A 202 -2.32 9.84 -5.23
C SER A 202 -2.86 10.26 -6.61
N TRP A 203 -3.49 9.36 -7.36
CA TRP A 203 -4.19 9.66 -8.61
C TRP A 203 -5.31 10.67 -8.40
N LEU A 204 -6.20 10.43 -7.44
CA LEU A 204 -7.32 11.33 -7.14
C LEU A 204 -6.84 12.73 -6.72
N ARG A 205 -5.78 12.82 -5.92
CA ARG A 205 -5.15 14.11 -5.52
C ARG A 205 -4.57 14.89 -6.70
N GLU A 206 -3.97 14.21 -7.68
CA GLU A 206 -3.47 14.89 -8.89
C GLU A 206 -4.61 15.40 -9.76
N LEU A 207 -5.70 14.65 -9.92
CA LEU A 207 -6.89 15.10 -10.66
C LEU A 207 -7.64 16.24 -9.95
N GLU A 208 -7.65 16.27 -8.60
CA GLU A 208 -8.28 17.32 -7.82
C GLU A 208 -7.75 18.72 -8.17
N LYS A 209 -6.47 18.83 -8.53
CA LYS A 209 -5.85 20.08 -8.98
C LYS A 209 -6.47 20.64 -10.28
N GLN A 210 -7.18 19.82 -11.04
CA GLN A 210 -7.82 20.17 -12.31
C GLN A 210 -9.33 20.41 -12.15
N GLU A 211 -9.92 20.05 -11.00
CA GLU A 211 -11.34 20.11 -10.72
C GLU A 211 -11.85 21.55 -10.65
N LYS A 212 -12.93 21.85 -11.37
CA LYS A 212 -13.55 23.17 -11.41
C LYS A 212 -15.07 23.13 -11.22
N THR A 213 -15.69 21.98 -11.44
CA THR A 213 -17.13 21.77 -11.40
C THR A 213 -17.49 20.51 -10.65
N THR A 214 -18.76 20.38 -10.24
CA THR A 214 -19.29 19.15 -9.63
C THR A 214 -19.22 17.96 -10.60
N ALA A 215 -19.30 18.21 -11.92
CA ALA A 215 -19.12 17.17 -12.93
C ALA A 215 -17.66 16.66 -12.95
N ASP A 216 -16.67 17.57 -12.84
CA ASP A 216 -15.26 17.21 -12.75
C ASP A 216 -15.00 16.38 -11.48
N ARG A 217 -15.58 16.80 -10.34
CA ARG A 217 -15.48 16.05 -9.07
C ARG A 217 -16.04 14.63 -9.24
N LYS A 218 -17.22 14.50 -9.83
CA LYS A 218 -17.81 13.18 -10.08
C LYS A 218 -16.94 12.35 -11.01
N ALA A 219 -16.44 12.92 -12.12
CA ALA A 219 -15.54 12.23 -13.04
C ALA A 219 -14.26 11.76 -12.35
N ARG A 220 -13.66 12.58 -11.47
CA ARG A 220 -12.52 12.21 -10.66
C ARG A 220 -12.80 11.03 -9.73
N LEU A 221 -13.85 11.11 -8.94
CA LEU A 221 -14.18 10.10 -7.92
C LEU A 221 -14.55 8.73 -8.51
N CYS A 222 -15.03 8.68 -9.76
CA CYS A 222 -15.35 7.43 -10.46
C CYS A 222 -14.25 6.97 -11.43
N SER A 223 -13.03 7.55 -11.38
CA SER A 223 -11.99 7.31 -12.38
C SER A 223 -11.01 6.18 -12.04
N ALA A 224 -11.06 5.64 -10.82
CA ALA A 224 -10.07 4.70 -10.35
C ALA A 224 -10.68 3.33 -10.02
N HIS A 225 -10.01 2.27 -10.46
CA HIS A 225 -10.34 0.88 -10.23
C HIS A 225 -9.20 0.20 -9.44
N GLY A 226 -9.54 -0.57 -8.43
CA GLY A 226 -8.60 -1.35 -7.63
C GLY A 226 -8.94 -2.83 -7.58
N VAL A 227 -7.93 -3.68 -7.48
CA VAL A 227 -8.12 -5.09 -7.13
C VAL A 227 -7.16 -5.43 -6.00
N GLU A 228 -7.66 -6.10 -4.96
CA GLU A 228 -6.84 -6.57 -3.85
C GLU A 228 -7.25 -7.99 -3.44
N LYS A 229 -6.27 -8.89 -3.43
CA LYS A 229 -6.50 -10.32 -3.14
C LYS A 229 -6.71 -10.61 -1.66
N LYS A 230 -6.08 -9.84 -0.77
CA LYS A 230 -6.07 -10.11 0.67
C LYS A 230 -7.07 -9.22 1.40
N GLN A 231 -7.85 -9.83 2.28
CA GLN A 231 -8.92 -9.17 3.03
C GLN A 231 -8.47 -7.95 3.83
N PHE A 232 -7.38 -8.06 4.57
CA PHE A 232 -6.91 -6.98 5.43
C PHE A 232 -6.52 -5.72 4.64
N PRO A 233 -5.66 -5.77 3.61
CA PRO A 233 -5.39 -4.59 2.80
C PRO A 233 -6.60 -4.11 1.99
N TYR A 234 -7.50 -5.00 1.54
CA TYR A 234 -8.77 -4.61 0.92
C TYR A 234 -9.60 -3.70 1.85
N MET A 235 -9.80 -4.11 3.11
CA MET A 235 -10.48 -3.29 4.11
C MET A 235 -9.77 -1.94 4.32
N LEU A 236 -8.43 -1.96 4.32
CA LEU A 236 -7.64 -0.74 4.43
C LEU A 236 -7.87 0.20 3.24
N ALA A 237 -7.87 -0.32 2.01
CA ALA A 237 -8.10 0.46 0.81
C ALA A 237 -9.49 1.09 0.79
N VAL A 238 -10.52 0.31 1.05
CA VAL A 238 -11.91 0.79 1.08
C VAL A 238 -12.09 1.89 2.12
N THR A 239 -11.60 1.68 3.34
CA THR A 239 -11.67 2.69 4.40
C THR A 239 -10.92 3.97 4.01
N ASN A 240 -9.76 3.82 3.38
CA ASN A 240 -8.96 4.95 2.89
C ASN A 240 -9.72 5.77 1.83
N LEU A 241 -10.38 5.10 0.90
CA LEU A 241 -11.15 5.77 -0.16
C LEU A 241 -12.39 6.48 0.38
N LEU A 242 -13.13 5.88 1.33
CA LEU A 242 -14.23 6.55 2.01
C LEU A 242 -13.79 7.84 2.71
N LEU A 243 -12.60 7.83 3.33
CA LEU A 243 -11.99 9.01 3.96
C LEU A 243 -11.51 10.07 2.94
N HIS A 244 -11.42 9.73 1.66
CA HIS A 244 -11.10 10.62 0.55
C HIS A 244 -12.33 10.94 -0.32
N ASP A 245 -13.53 10.89 0.28
CA ASP A 245 -14.82 11.22 -0.33
C ASP A 245 -15.24 10.33 -1.52
N VAL A 246 -14.66 9.15 -1.65
CA VAL A 246 -15.10 8.13 -2.62
C VAL A 246 -16.21 7.32 -1.97
N ASP A 247 -17.47 7.72 -2.18
CA ASP A 247 -18.64 7.07 -1.56
C ASP A 247 -18.90 5.66 -2.13
N GLU A 248 -18.50 5.42 -3.37
CA GLU A 248 -18.61 4.12 -4.05
C GLU A 248 -17.22 3.66 -4.49
N PRO A 249 -16.37 3.14 -3.57
CA PRO A 249 -15.05 2.63 -3.90
C PRO A 249 -15.14 1.48 -4.91
N ASP A 250 -14.60 1.66 -6.11
CA ASP A 250 -14.48 0.58 -7.10
C ASP A 250 -13.20 -0.23 -6.81
N VAL A 251 -13.27 -1.02 -5.75
CA VAL A 251 -12.21 -1.96 -5.36
C VAL A 251 -12.80 -3.36 -5.27
N LEU A 252 -12.24 -4.29 -6.04
CA LEU A 252 -12.64 -5.68 -6.02
C LEU A 252 -11.76 -6.48 -5.03
N HIS A 253 -12.41 -7.27 -4.19
CA HIS A 253 -11.72 -8.28 -3.39
C HIS A 253 -11.56 -9.56 -4.22
N ASP A 254 -10.51 -9.63 -5.03
CA ASP A 254 -10.29 -10.72 -5.98
C ASP A 254 -8.80 -10.89 -6.31
N ASN A 255 -8.47 -11.97 -7.02
CA ASN A 255 -7.13 -12.24 -7.52
C ASN A 255 -7.00 -11.89 -9.01
N SER A 256 -6.32 -10.81 -9.31
CA SER A 256 -6.09 -10.30 -10.67
C SER A 256 -5.43 -11.30 -11.65
N LEU A 257 -4.82 -12.37 -11.13
CA LEU A 257 -4.13 -13.38 -11.95
C LEU A 257 -5.02 -14.58 -12.31
N MET A 258 -6.31 -14.57 -11.95
CA MET A 258 -7.21 -15.72 -12.17
C MET A 258 -7.97 -15.68 -13.49
N LYS A 259 -8.03 -14.53 -14.19
CA LYS A 259 -8.62 -14.41 -15.53
C LYS A 259 -7.55 -14.66 -16.58
N ASP A 260 -7.87 -15.46 -17.62
CA ASP A 260 -6.98 -15.63 -18.77
C ASP A 260 -6.74 -14.27 -19.42
N VAL A 261 -5.46 -13.92 -19.65
CA VAL A 261 -5.13 -12.60 -20.20
C VAL A 261 -5.61 -12.42 -21.64
N LEU A 262 -5.91 -13.51 -22.36
CA LEU A 262 -6.48 -13.48 -23.70
C LEU A 262 -8.00 -13.22 -23.72
N ASP A 263 -8.68 -13.33 -22.57
CA ASP A 263 -10.11 -13.08 -22.43
C ASP A 263 -10.42 -11.60 -22.07
N TYR A 264 -9.39 -10.75 -21.94
CA TYR A 264 -9.62 -9.32 -21.74
C TYR A 264 -10.07 -8.66 -23.04
N THR A 265 -11.04 -7.75 -22.90
CA THR A 265 -11.62 -6.94 -23.98
C THR A 265 -11.25 -5.48 -23.79
N ASP A 266 -11.58 -4.63 -24.76
CA ASP A 266 -11.34 -3.18 -24.66
C ASP A 266 -12.03 -2.55 -23.42
N ASP A 267 -13.16 -3.13 -22.97
CA ASP A 267 -13.89 -2.67 -21.77
C ASP A 267 -13.15 -3.01 -20.47
N ASP A 268 -12.25 -3.98 -20.49
CA ASP A 268 -11.41 -4.36 -19.36
C ASP A 268 -10.12 -3.50 -19.29
N CYS A 269 -9.87 -2.61 -20.24
CA CYS A 269 -8.64 -1.83 -20.37
C CYS A 269 -8.77 -0.43 -19.77
N PHE A 270 -7.63 0.12 -19.33
CA PHE A 270 -7.54 1.41 -18.66
C PHE A 270 -6.59 2.37 -19.39
N ASP A 271 -6.87 3.69 -19.25
CA ASP A 271 -6.03 4.73 -19.85
C ASP A 271 -4.69 4.85 -19.11
N VAL A 272 -4.69 4.59 -17.79
CA VAL A 272 -3.49 4.64 -16.95
C VAL A 272 -3.44 3.42 -16.02
N ILE A 273 -2.23 2.85 -15.84
CA ILE A 273 -1.99 1.82 -14.82
C ILE A 273 -0.84 2.29 -13.93
N LEU A 274 -1.11 2.40 -12.62
CA LEU A 274 -0.11 2.68 -11.59
C LEU A 274 -0.07 1.50 -10.63
N MET A 275 1.09 0.91 -10.42
CA MET A 275 1.16 -0.33 -9.68
C MET A 275 2.51 -0.56 -9.01
N ASN A 276 2.46 -1.19 -7.84
CA ASN A 276 3.58 -1.83 -7.17
C ASN A 276 3.19 -3.30 -6.91
N PRO A 277 3.41 -4.21 -7.88
CA PRO A 277 3.02 -5.61 -7.73
C PRO A 277 3.78 -6.28 -6.59
N PRO A 278 3.21 -7.31 -5.94
CA PRO A 278 3.95 -8.11 -4.97
C PRO A 278 5.11 -8.85 -5.66
N TYR A 279 6.30 -8.83 -5.06
CA TYR A 279 7.48 -9.53 -5.56
C TYR A 279 7.96 -10.60 -4.60
N GLY A 280 8.67 -11.61 -5.15
CA GLY A 280 9.17 -12.78 -4.41
C GLY A 280 8.08 -13.82 -4.10
N GLY A 281 6.89 -13.70 -4.65
CA GLY A 281 5.84 -14.72 -4.59
C GLY A 281 5.97 -15.72 -5.73
N ASN A 282 5.58 -16.98 -5.47
CA ASN A 282 5.47 -18.03 -6.47
C ASN A 282 4.01 -18.41 -6.67
N GLU A 283 3.53 -18.26 -7.90
CA GLU A 283 2.16 -18.61 -8.25
C GLU A 283 2.04 -20.09 -8.66
N LEU A 284 0.89 -20.69 -8.35
CA LEU A 284 0.59 -22.07 -8.65
C LEU A 284 0.49 -22.30 -10.17
N PRO A 285 0.74 -23.52 -10.67
CA PRO A 285 0.63 -23.84 -12.10
C PRO A 285 -0.74 -23.51 -12.70
N ILE A 286 -1.81 -23.58 -11.93
CA ILE A 286 -3.16 -23.21 -12.38
C ILE A 286 -3.24 -21.72 -12.72
N VAL A 287 -2.60 -20.86 -11.95
CA VAL A 287 -2.53 -19.41 -12.21
C VAL A 287 -1.67 -19.15 -13.45
N GLN A 288 -0.51 -19.81 -13.55
CA GLN A 288 0.38 -19.68 -14.70
C GLN A 288 -0.29 -20.08 -16.03
N SER A 289 -1.26 -21.01 -15.98
CA SER A 289 -2.00 -21.47 -17.18
C SER A 289 -2.93 -20.41 -17.79
N HIS A 290 -3.16 -19.28 -17.11
CA HIS A 290 -3.93 -18.14 -17.63
C HIS A 290 -3.07 -17.18 -18.49
N PHE A 291 -1.82 -17.56 -18.77
CA PHE A 291 -0.88 -16.74 -19.53
C PHE A 291 -0.36 -17.52 -20.73
N PRO A 292 -0.03 -16.84 -21.86
CA PRO A 292 0.70 -17.45 -22.97
C PRO A 292 1.98 -18.13 -22.49
N ALA A 293 2.34 -19.25 -23.12
CA ALA A 293 3.44 -20.11 -22.66
C ALA A 293 4.82 -19.41 -22.57
N ASP A 294 5.04 -18.36 -23.35
CA ASP A 294 6.25 -17.55 -23.38
C ASP A 294 6.23 -16.42 -22.33
N LEU A 295 5.09 -16.18 -21.70
CA LEU A 295 4.88 -15.17 -20.64
C LEU A 295 4.50 -15.81 -19.28
N ALA A 296 4.26 -17.13 -19.26
CA ALA A 296 3.92 -17.87 -18.06
C ALA A 296 5.16 -18.04 -17.17
N ASP A 297 5.14 -17.47 -15.98
CA ASP A 297 6.18 -17.58 -14.96
C ASP A 297 5.59 -17.99 -13.62
N SER A 298 6.46 -18.46 -12.73
CA SER A 298 6.10 -18.67 -11.32
C SER A 298 6.18 -17.38 -10.49
N GLU A 299 6.99 -16.41 -10.92
CA GLU A 299 7.16 -15.16 -10.17
C GLU A 299 5.98 -14.20 -10.38
N THR A 300 5.37 -13.81 -9.27
CA THR A 300 4.14 -13.01 -9.25
C THR A 300 4.32 -11.67 -9.99
N ALA A 301 5.45 -10.97 -9.79
CA ALA A 301 5.69 -9.68 -10.44
C ALA A 301 5.73 -9.76 -11.98
N ASP A 302 6.26 -10.85 -12.52
CA ASP A 302 6.36 -11.10 -13.96
C ASP A 302 4.97 -11.31 -14.59
N LEU A 303 4.11 -12.07 -13.90
CA LEU A 303 2.71 -12.25 -14.32
C LEU A 303 1.94 -10.94 -14.29
N PHE A 304 2.15 -10.09 -13.27
CA PHE A 304 1.52 -8.77 -13.23
C PHE A 304 1.99 -7.87 -14.37
N MET A 305 3.26 -7.92 -14.77
CA MET A 305 3.71 -7.20 -15.98
C MET A 305 2.94 -7.64 -17.21
N SER A 306 2.66 -8.94 -17.35
CA SER A 306 1.82 -9.44 -18.44
C SER A 306 0.39 -8.90 -18.34
N VAL A 307 -0.26 -8.95 -17.17
CA VAL A 307 -1.60 -8.36 -16.95
C VAL A 307 -1.63 -6.89 -17.36
N ILE A 308 -0.64 -6.08 -16.96
CA ILE A 308 -0.55 -4.67 -17.29
C ILE A 308 -0.51 -4.48 -18.81
N MET A 309 0.33 -5.24 -19.52
CA MET A 309 0.45 -5.13 -20.98
C MET A 309 -0.85 -5.50 -21.72
N TYR A 310 -1.66 -6.42 -21.19
CA TYR A 310 -2.94 -6.80 -21.78
C TYR A 310 -4.11 -5.87 -21.38
N ARG A 311 -3.97 -5.12 -20.30
CA ARG A 311 -5.03 -4.22 -19.79
C ARG A 311 -4.77 -2.74 -19.98
N LEU A 312 -3.67 -2.37 -20.62
CA LEU A 312 -3.38 -0.99 -20.99
C LEU A 312 -4.02 -0.69 -22.33
N LYS A 313 -4.85 0.36 -22.41
CA LYS A 313 -5.44 0.84 -23.67
C LYS A 313 -4.37 1.33 -24.64
N LYS A 314 -4.62 1.21 -25.94
CA LYS A 314 -3.80 1.91 -26.94
C LYS A 314 -3.83 3.41 -26.70
N GLY A 315 -2.66 4.04 -26.66
CA GLY A 315 -2.48 5.43 -26.24
C GLY A 315 -2.42 5.64 -24.74
N GLY A 316 -2.66 4.58 -23.95
CA GLY A 316 -2.52 4.59 -22.50
C GLY A 316 -1.07 4.55 -22.04
N ARG A 317 -0.84 4.75 -20.74
CA ARG A 317 0.49 4.81 -20.16
C ARG A 317 0.52 4.15 -18.77
N ALA A 318 1.67 3.59 -18.41
CA ALA A 318 1.83 2.89 -17.15
C ALA A 318 3.10 3.32 -16.42
N ALA A 319 3.05 3.27 -15.10
CA ALA A 319 4.21 3.35 -14.24
C ALA A 319 4.17 2.21 -13.21
N VAL A 320 5.24 1.41 -13.16
CA VAL A 320 5.26 0.17 -12.39
C VAL A 320 6.55 0.09 -11.56
N VAL A 321 6.42 -0.23 -10.27
CA VAL A 321 7.56 -0.50 -9.39
C VAL A 321 7.97 -1.96 -9.52
N LEU A 322 9.22 -2.24 -9.85
CA LEU A 322 9.74 -3.60 -10.00
C LEU A 322 11.10 -3.77 -9.29
N PRO A 323 11.38 -4.96 -8.75
CA PRO A 323 12.67 -5.25 -8.13
C PRO A 323 13.78 -5.40 -9.19
N ASP A 324 15.03 -5.24 -8.77
CA ASP A 324 16.20 -5.44 -9.63
C ASP A 324 16.21 -6.81 -10.31
N GLY A 325 15.67 -7.84 -9.66
CA GLY A 325 15.54 -9.18 -10.21
C GLY A 325 14.83 -9.24 -11.56
N PHE A 326 13.83 -8.36 -11.77
CA PHE A 326 13.17 -8.22 -13.07
C PHE A 326 14.13 -7.61 -14.12
N LEU A 327 14.91 -6.60 -13.73
CA LEU A 327 15.77 -5.89 -14.67
C LEU A 327 16.92 -6.76 -15.18
N PHE A 328 17.68 -7.39 -14.28
CA PHE A 328 18.84 -8.21 -14.68
C PHE A 328 18.47 -9.64 -15.10
N GLY A 329 17.28 -10.16 -14.73
CA GLY A 329 16.86 -11.51 -15.09
C GLY A 329 16.86 -11.70 -16.61
N THR A 330 17.56 -12.74 -17.09
CA THR A 330 17.70 -13.09 -18.52
C THR A 330 17.22 -14.49 -18.82
N ASP A 331 16.49 -15.13 -17.88
CA ASP A 331 15.76 -16.36 -18.15
C ASP A 331 14.76 -16.17 -19.29
N ASN A 332 14.33 -17.27 -19.90
CA ASN A 332 13.53 -17.21 -21.13
C ASN A 332 12.24 -16.40 -20.96
N THR A 333 11.54 -16.53 -19.83
CA THR A 333 10.26 -15.87 -19.61
C THR A 333 10.45 -14.37 -19.38
N LYS A 334 11.38 -13.97 -18.47
CA LYS A 334 11.70 -12.55 -18.24
C LYS A 334 12.18 -11.85 -19.51
N ALA A 335 13.02 -12.54 -20.30
CA ALA A 335 13.48 -12.02 -21.60
C ALA A 335 12.30 -11.84 -22.58
N SER A 336 11.33 -12.77 -22.62
CA SER A 336 10.13 -12.67 -23.47
C SER A 336 9.25 -11.51 -23.05
N ILE A 337 8.99 -11.33 -21.75
CA ILE A 337 8.21 -10.21 -21.21
C ILE A 337 8.86 -8.86 -21.58
N LYS A 338 10.17 -8.72 -21.34
CA LYS A 338 10.91 -7.50 -21.70
C LYS A 338 10.96 -7.26 -23.20
N LYS A 339 11.13 -8.33 -24.00
CA LYS A 339 11.06 -8.23 -25.46
C LYS A 339 9.70 -7.76 -25.93
N LYS A 340 8.60 -8.30 -25.39
CA LYS A 340 7.23 -7.85 -25.70
C LYS A 340 7.06 -6.38 -25.31
N LEU A 341 7.50 -5.99 -24.10
CA LEU A 341 7.45 -4.60 -23.63
C LEU A 341 8.17 -3.65 -24.59
N LEU A 342 9.38 -3.96 -25.03
CA LEU A 342 10.14 -3.12 -25.97
C LEU A 342 9.61 -3.14 -27.41
N SER A 343 8.98 -4.23 -27.85
CA SER A 343 8.52 -4.38 -29.24
C SER A 343 7.10 -3.86 -29.48
N GLU A 344 6.26 -3.76 -28.44
CA GLU A 344 4.88 -3.33 -28.58
C GLU A 344 4.58 -1.99 -27.87
N PHE A 345 5.37 -1.63 -26.86
CA PHE A 345 5.23 -0.44 -26.03
C PHE A 345 6.47 0.44 -26.12
N ASP A 346 6.33 1.70 -25.78
CA ASP A 346 7.44 2.65 -25.63
C ASP A 346 7.90 2.72 -24.19
N LEU A 347 8.85 1.87 -23.80
CA LEU A 347 9.53 1.96 -22.52
C LEU A 347 10.50 3.14 -22.53
N HIS A 348 10.03 4.32 -22.19
CA HIS A 348 10.78 5.56 -22.33
C HIS A 348 11.65 5.96 -21.13
N THR A 349 11.38 5.43 -19.93
CA THR A 349 12.16 5.80 -18.73
C THR A 349 12.16 4.70 -17.67
N ILE A 350 13.34 4.43 -17.11
CA ILE A 350 13.52 3.62 -15.89
C ILE A 350 14.21 4.49 -14.86
N VAL A 351 13.61 4.60 -13.66
CA VAL A 351 14.17 5.31 -12.51
C VAL A 351 14.53 4.30 -11.43
N ARG A 352 15.81 4.14 -11.14
CA ARG A 352 16.29 3.32 -10.02
C ARG A 352 16.15 4.08 -8.72
N LEU A 353 15.54 3.45 -7.72
CA LEU A 353 15.34 4.00 -6.38
C LEU A 353 16.46 3.58 -5.42
N PRO A 354 16.75 4.36 -4.38
CA PRO A 354 17.65 3.94 -3.31
C PRO A 354 17.15 2.69 -2.59
N GLY A 355 18.07 1.79 -2.21
CA GLY A 355 17.72 0.46 -1.66
C GLY A 355 16.95 0.45 -0.34
N SER A 356 16.82 1.59 0.36
CA SER A 356 16.10 1.69 1.64
C SER A 356 14.71 2.34 1.55
N VAL A 357 14.19 2.61 0.36
CA VAL A 357 12.89 3.28 0.17
C VAL A 357 11.75 2.52 0.85
N PHE A 358 11.76 1.20 0.78
CA PHE A 358 10.76 0.31 1.39
C PHE A 358 11.17 -0.22 2.78
N SER A 359 12.25 0.32 3.36
CA SER A 359 12.68 -0.06 4.72
C SER A 359 11.63 0.37 5.78
N PRO A 360 11.40 -0.44 6.85
CA PRO A 360 12.12 -1.66 7.22
C PRO A 360 11.55 -2.96 6.62
N TYR A 361 10.51 -2.89 5.78
CA TYR A 361 9.88 -4.09 5.20
C TYR A 361 10.88 -4.88 4.33
N THR A 362 11.54 -4.22 3.39
CA THR A 362 12.57 -4.81 2.54
C THR A 362 13.70 -3.82 2.24
N SER A 363 14.90 -4.35 2.00
CA SER A 363 16.07 -3.62 1.51
C SER A 363 16.32 -3.83 0.01
N ILE A 364 15.43 -4.54 -0.68
CA ILE A 364 15.57 -4.81 -2.12
C ILE A 364 15.55 -3.48 -2.87
N THR A 365 16.53 -3.28 -3.74
CA THR A 365 16.55 -2.14 -4.67
C THR A 365 15.41 -2.32 -5.68
N THR A 366 14.68 -1.25 -5.90
CA THR A 366 13.53 -1.23 -6.79
C THR A 366 13.69 -0.17 -7.86
N ASN A 367 12.95 -0.34 -8.95
CA ASN A 367 12.98 0.55 -10.09
C ASN A 367 11.55 0.90 -10.50
N ILE A 368 11.34 2.11 -11.01
CA ILE A 368 10.07 2.51 -11.59
C ILE A 368 10.23 2.51 -13.11
N LEU A 369 9.43 1.71 -13.81
CA LEU A 369 9.36 1.65 -15.25
C LEU A 369 8.20 2.51 -15.72
N PHE A 370 8.45 3.46 -16.63
CA PHE A 370 7.43 4.28 -17.29
C PHE A 370 7.37 3.92 -18.76
N PHE A 371 6.19 3.52 -19.25
CA PHE A 371 5.98 3.14 -20.64
C PHE A 371 4.58 3.49 -21.13
N ASP A 372 4.47 3.71 -22.44
CA ASP A 372 3.25 4.07 -23.14
C ASP A 372 2.88 2.99 -24.18
N TYR A 373 1.59 2.72 -24.36
CA TYR A 373 1.13 1.82 -25.43
C TYR A 373 0.88 2.63 -26.72
N THR A 374 1.94 3.18 -27.29
CA THR A 374 1.87 4.04 -28.50
C THR A 374 2.62 3.44 -29.70
N HIS A 375 3.86 3.08 -29.53
CA HIS A 375 4.73 2.51 -30.55
C HIS A 375 5.85 1.70 -29.90
N PRO A 376 6.54 0.84 -30.67
CA PRO A 376 7.74 0.15 -30.16
C PRO A 376 8.78 1.11 -29.60
N THR A 377 9.44 0.71 -28.54
CA THR A 377 10.53 1.47 -27.91
C THR A 377 11.63 1.79 -28.93
N LYS A 378 12.02 3.04 -29.00
CA LYS A 378 13.17 3.51 -29.78
C LYS A 378 14.38 3.70 -28.90
N GLU A 379 14.19 4.38 -27.80
CA GLU A 379 15.22 4.74 -26.84
C GLU A 379 14.64 4.70 -25.43
N THR A 380 15.41 4.22 -24.45
CA THR A 380 15.03 4.22 -23.02
C THR A 380 16.03 5.03 -22.23
N TRP A 381 15.55 5.95 -21.44
CA TRP A 381 16.32 6.67 -20.45
C TRP A 381 16.41 5.90 -19.13
N PHE A 382 17.60 5.80 -18.59
CA PHE A 382 17.90 5.24 -17.29
C PHE A 382 18.35 6.36 -16.37
N TYR A 383 17.71 6.51 -15.22
CA TYR A 383 18.05 7.51 -14.22
C TYR A 383 18.28 6.84 -12.87
N ARG A 384 19.42 7.08 -12.23
CA ARG A 384 19.72 6.62 -10.89
C ARG A 384 19.40 7.73 -9.89
N LEU A 385 18.44 7.48 -8.99
CA LEU A 385 18.16 8.37 -7.87
C LEU A 385 19.04 7.97 -6.70
N ASP A 386 20.02 8.80 -6.39
CA ASP A 386 20.94 8.58 -5.27
C ASP A 386 20.33 9.03 -3.94
N MET A 387 20.94 8.61 -2.83
CA MET A 387 20.52 9.05 -1.50
C MET A 387 20.69 10.57 -1.37
N PRO A 388 19.72 11.28 -0.75
CA PRO A 388 19.86 12.70 -0.50
C PRO A 388 21.05 13.00 0.41
N GLU A 389 21.67 14.16 0.23
CA GLU A 389 22.78 14.61 1.08
C GLU A 389 22.42 14.53 2.58
N GLY A 390 23.32 13.97 3.38
CA GLY A 390 23.11 13.76 4.82
C GLY A 390 22.21 12.55 5.19
N PHE A 391 21.81 11.72 4.21
CA PHE A 391 21.07 10.47 4.44
C PHE A 391 21.97 9.27 4.12
N LYS A 392 22.20 8.41 5.11
CA LYS A 392 22.82 7.09 4.87
C LYS A 392 21.79 6.06 4.37
N HIS A 393 20.57 6.12 4.89
CA HIS A 393 19.44 5.29 4.51
C HIS A 393 18.13 5.96 4.93
N PHE A 394 17.04 5.64 4.26
CA PHE A 394 15.70 5.96 4.73
C PHE A 394 15.29 5.02 5.86
N SER A 395 14.45 5.50 6.76
CA SER A 395 13.97 4.73 7.91
C SER A 395 12.59 5.24 8.34
N LYS A 396 11.94 4.53 9.28
CA LYS A 396 10.66 4.98 9.85
C LYS A 396 10.69 6.41 10.40
N THR A 397 11.81 6.81 11.02
CA THR A 397 11.99 8.17 11.60
C THR A 397 12.47 9.20 10.60
N LYS A 398 13.07 8.76 9.50
CA LYS A 398 13.52 9.58 8.37
C LYS A 398 13.04 8.96 7.06
N PRO A 399 11.70 8.96 6.79
CA PRO A 399 11.16 8.34 5.59
C PRO A 399 11.49 9.15 4.35
N MET A 400 11.42 8.51 3.19
CA MET A 400 11.47 9.20 1.91
C MET A 400 10.29 10.17 1.79
N LYS A 401 10.54 11.36 1.22
CA LYS A 401 9.54 12.39 0.93
C LYS A 401 9.56 12.73 -0.54
N LEU A 402 8.47 13.33 -1.06
CA LEU A 402 8.37 13.73 -2.45
C LEU A 402 9.49 14.72 -2.86
N GLU A 403 9.94 15.58 -1.94
CA GLU A 403 11.06 16.51 -2.18
C GLU A 403 12.37 15.80 -2.58
N HIS A 404 12.58 14.56 -2.15
CA HIS A 404 13.76 13.76 -2.52
C HIS A 404 13.73 13.30 -3.98
N PHE A 405 12.59 13.34 -4.64
CA PHE A 405 12.47 13.11 -6.09
C PHE A 405 12.77 14.35 -6.93
N ARG A 406 13.03 15.51 -6.30
CA ARG A 406 13.28 16.77 -7.02
C ARG A 406 14.33 16.66 -8.12
N PRO A 407 15.48 15.98 -7.94
CA PRO A 407 16.48 15.85 -8.99
C PRO A 407 15.95 15.17 -10.26
N VAL A 408 15.17 14.11 -10.13
CA VAL A 408 14.59 13.42 -11.28
C VAL A 408 13.40 14.20 -11.88
N ILE A 409 12.61 14.90 -11.06
CA ILE A 409 11.51 15.76 -11.53
C ILE A 409 12.05 16.91 -12.39
N ASP A 410 13.11 17.58 -11.94
CA ASP A 410 13.73 18.68 -12.66
C ASP A 410 14.40 18.20 -13.96
N TRP A 411 15.02 17.02 -13.94
CA TRP A 411 15.60 16.40 -15.12
C TRP A 411 14.55 15.94 -16.15
N TRP A 412 13.35 15.53 -15.72
CA TRP A 412 12.34 14.88 -16.55
C TRP A 412 11.95 15.67 -17.80
N ASN A 413 11.80 16.98 -17.68
CA ASN A 413 11.38 17.85 -18.77
C ASN A 413 12.52 18.30 -19.68
N ASN A 414 13.78 18.13 -19.24
CA ASN A 414 14.97 18.49 -20.00
C ASN A 414 16.03 17.40 -19.85
N ARG A 415 15.72 16.21 -20.38
CA ARG A 415 16.53 15.00 -20.23
C ARG A 415 17.86 15.14 -20.93
N GLU A 416 18.93 14.99 -20.19
CA GLU A 416 20.31 14.94 -20.67
C GLU A 416 21.08 13.82 -19.98
N GLU A 417 22.15 13.36 -20.60
CA GLU A 417 23.04 12.38 -19.98
C GLU A 417 23.85 13.06 -18.87
N ILE A 418 23.94 12.39 -17.72
CA ILE A 418 24.65 12.88 -16.54
C ILE A 418 25.63 11.82 -16.09
N GLU A 419 26.89 12.18 -15.96
CA GLU A 419 27.92 11.37 -15.31
C GLU A 419 28.24 11.93 -13.93
N GLU A 420 28.37 11.07 -12.95
CA GLU A 420 28.74 11.40 -11.59
C GLU A 420 29.75 10.38 -11.09
N ASP A 421 30.90 10.83 -10.60
CA ASP A 421 32.02 10.00 -10.11
C ASP A 421 32.48 8.90 -11.09
N GLY A 422 32.48 9.22 -12.38
CA GLY A 422 32.90 8.30 -13.46
C GLY A 422 31.89 7.18 -13.77
N SER A 423 30.66 7.28 -13.26
CA SER A 423 29.59 6.38 -13.59
C SER A 423 28.33 7.13 -14.11
N PRO A 424 27.54 6.55 -15.01
CA PRO A 424 26.34 7.19 -15.51
C PRO A 424 25.28 7.30 -14.41
N LYS A 425 24.81 8.53 -14.14
CA LYS A 425 23.63 8.82 -13.30
C LYS A 425 22.35 8.85 -14.14
N ALA A 426 22.45 9.48 -15.31
CA ALA A 426 21.39 9.45 -16.31
C ALA A 426 21.99 9.11 -17.67
N LYS A 427 21.50 8.08 -18.33
CA LYS A 427 21.98 7.64 -19.64
C LYS A 427 20.86 7.10 -20.51
N LYS A 428 20.99 7.30 -21.81
CA LYS A 428 20.05 6.83 -22.80
C LYS A 428 20.63 5.64 -23.55
N TYR A 429 19.80 4.62 -23.79
CA TYR A 429 20.14 3.46 -24.63
C TYR A 429 19.08 3.25 -25.69
N THR A 430 19.51 2.89 -26.90
CA THR A 430 18.60 2.50 -27.98
C THR A 430 18.03 1.10 -27.76
N ALA A 431 16.85 0.83 -28.30
CA ALA A 431 16.25 -0.52 -28.26
C ALA A 431 17.17 -1.60 -28.87
N ARG A 432 18.02 -1.24 -29.84
CA ARG A 432 19.01 -2.14 -30.42
C ARG A 432 20.08 -2.52 -29.37
N GLU A 433 20.66 -1.53 -28.67
CA GLU A 433 21.66 -1.80 -27.63
C GLU A 433 21.05 -2.68 -26.51
N LEU A 434 19.79 -2.41 -26.10
CA LEU A 434 19.09 -3.24 -25.12
C LEU A 434 18.87 -4.68 -25.59
N SER A 435 18.59 -4.87 -26.87
CA SER A 435 18.49 -6.21 -27.49
C SER A 435 19.83 -6.93 -27.56
N GLU A 436 20.94 -6.23 -27.88
CA GLU A 436 22.29 -6.77 -27.97
C GLU A 436 22.80 -7.31 -26.62
N VAL A 437 22.34 -6.75 -25.50
CA VAL A 437 22.63 -7.25 -24.13
C VAL A 437 21.59 -8.26 -23.62
N GLY A 438 20.77 -8.84 -24.49
CA GLY A 438 19.80 -9.89 -24.14
C GLY A 438 18.64 -9.35 -23.29
N TYR A 439 18.25 -8.12 -23.50
CA TYR A 439 17.18 -7.43 -22.70
C TYR A 439 17.52 -7.29 -21.22
N ASN A 440 18.79 -7.27 -20.84
CA ASN A 440 19.20 -6.86 -19.51
C ASN A 440 18.97 -5.36 -19.36
N LEU A 441 18.05 -4.98 -18.48
CA LEU A 441 17.70 -3.58 -18.19
C LEU A 441 18.38 -3.05 -16.93
N ASP A 442 19.32 -3.78 -16.34
CA ASP A 442 20.11 -3.35 -15.19
C ASP A 442 21.30 -2.48 -15.62
N LEU A 443 21.01 -1.28 -16.12
CA LEU A 443 22.00 -0.38 -16.72
C LEU A 443 22.13 0.96 -15.98
N CYS A 444 21.37 1.17 -14.87
CA CYS A 444 21.44 2.40 -14.07
C CYS A 444 22.68 2.49 -13.18
N GLY A 445 23.43 1.39 -13.00
CA GLY A 445 24.43 1.29 -11.92
C GLY A 445 23.79 1.28 -10.52
N PHE A 446 24.58 1.10 -9.50
CA PHE A 446 24.11 1.16 -8.13
C PHE A 446 24.27 2.58 -7.58
N PRO A 447 23.34 3.07 -6.72
CA PRO A 447 23.57 4.29 -5.99
C PRO A 447 24.89 4.19 -5.23
N HIS A 448 25.75 5.19 -5.35
CA HIS A 448 26.96 5.23 -4.55
C HIS A 448 26.55 5.31 -3.06
N GLU A 449 26.72 4.21 -2.35
CA GLU A 449 26.88 4.26 -0.91
C GLU A 449 28.36 4.64 -0.70
N GLU A 450 28.60 5.79 -0.10
CA GLU A 450 29.93 6.10 0.44
C GLU A 450 30.21 5.07 1.54
N GLU A 451 30.70 3.90 1.16
CA GLU A 451 31.43 3.06 2.10
C GLU A 451 32.71 3.83 2.44
N GLU A 452 32.74 4.35 3.65
CA GLU A 452 33.97 4.87 4.25
C GLU A 452 34.97 3.71 4.21
N ILE A 453 35.87 3.70 3.22
CA ILE A 453 36.93 2.70 3.11
C ILE A 453 37.89 3.01 4.27
N LEU A 454 37.58 2.43 5.42
CA LEU A 454 38.45 2.51 6.59
C LEU A 454 39.70 1.68 6.36
N GLU A 455 40.81 2.18 6.79
CA GLU A 455 42.07 1.40 6.85
C GLU A 455 41.80 0.08 7.60
N PRO A 456 42.36 -1.05 7.20
CA PRO A 456 42.04 -2.38 7.78
C PRO A 456 42.11 -2.45 9.32
N PHE A 457 43.05 -1.71 9.91
CA PHE A 457 43.17 -1.64 11.39
C PHE A 457 42.04 -0.86 12.03
N GLU A 458 41.59 0.19 11.40
CA GLU A 458 40.45 1.01 11.88
C GLU A 458 39.12 0.27 11.72
N LEU A 459 38.92 -0.45 10.63
CA LEU A 459 37.78 -1.33 10.41
C LEU A 459 37.71 -2.42 11.48
N ILE A 460 38.84 -3.05 11.81
CA ILE A 460 38.90 -4.09 12.87
C ILE A 460 38.62 -3.44 14.25
N ALA A 461 39.12 -2.26 14.52
CA ALA A 461 38.86 -1.56 15.78
C ALA A 461 37.37 -1.24 15.95
N ARG A 462 36.71 -0.69 14.92
CA ARG A 462 35.29 -0.37 14.90
C ARG A 462 34.42 -1.63 14.99
N TYR A 463 34.81 -2.71 14.33
CA TYR A 463 34.14 -4.01 14.46
C TYR A 463 34.20 -4.53 15.90
N LYS A 464 35.36 -4.46 16.56
CA LYS A 464 35.54 -4.89 17.95
C LYS A 464 34.71 -4.04 18.91
N GLU A 465 34.66 -2.75 18.73
CA GLU A 465 33.85 -1.82 19.52
C GLU A 465 32.36 -2.14 19.38
N LYS A 466 31.87 -2.27 18.15
CA LYS A 466 30.47 -2.62 17.87
C LYS A 466 30.09 -3.99 18.43
N ARG A 467 30.98 -4.97 18.33
CA ARG A 467 30.79 -6.29 18.90
C ARG A 467 30.72 -6.25 20.44
N THR A 468 31.56 -5.45 21.06
CA THR A 468 31.57 -5.27 22.54
C THR A 468 30.27 -4.62 22.99
N ALA A 469 29.78 -3.60 22.30
CA ALA A 469 28.52 -2.95 22.62
C ALA A 469 27.33 -3.92 22.48
N LEU A 470 27.25 -4.67 21.37
CA LEU A 470 26.21 -5.67 21.16
C LEU A 470 26.24 -6.81 22.20
N ASN A 471 27.41 -7.28 22.58
CA ASN A 471 27.53 -8.27 23.64
C ASN A 471 27.05 -7.73 24.97
N ALA A 472 27.33 -6.48 25.32
CA ALA A 472 26.84 -5.85 26.55
C ALA A 472 25.31 -5.71 26.55
N GLU A 473 24.68 -5.40 25.39
CA GLU A 473 23.22 -5.40 25.27
C GLU A 473 22.63 -6.81 25.43
N ILE A 474 23.27 -7.83 24.86
CA ILE A 474 22.86 -9.24 25.00
C ILE A 474 22.96 -9.66 26.48
N ASP A 475 24.06 -9.32 27.15
CA ASP A 475 24.28 -9.68 28.58
C ASP A 475 23.26 -8.97 29.50
N ASP A 476 22.89 -7.71 29.20
CA ASP A 476 21.84 -6.97 29.91
C ASP A 476 20.47 -7.64 29.74
N VAL A 477 20.13 -8.05 28.51
CA VAL A 477 18.86 -8.77 28.23
C VAL A 477 18.86 -10.13 28.92
N LEU A 478 19.96 -10.89 28.91
CA LEU A 478 20.09 -12.16 29.60
C LEU A 478 19.95 -11.98 31.11
N GLY A 479 20.57 -10.95 31.69
CA GLY A 479 20.40 -10.60 33.10
C GLY A 479 18.95 -10.30 33.49
N LYS A 480 18.24 -9.56 32.68
CA LYS A 480 16.79 -9.30 32.87
C LYS A 480 15.96 -10.59 32.80
N ILE A 481 16.31 -11.51 31.92
CA ILE A 481 15.62 -12.81 31.79
C ILE A 481 15.90 -13.65 33.05
N GLU A 482 17.14 -13.67 33.55
CA GLU A 482 17.51 -14.39 34.77
C GLU A 482 16.80 -13.84 36.02
N GLU A 483 16.67 -12.50 36.13
CA GLU A 483 15.89 -11.86 37.21
C GLU A 483 14.41 -12.26 37.15
N LEU A 484 13.79 -12.25 35.96
CA LEU A 484 12.40 -12.66 35.76
C LEU A 484 12.18 -14.13 36.12
N LEU A 485 13.11 -15.00 35.75
CA LEU A 485 13.06 -16.43 36.10
C LEU A 485 13.28 -16.68 37.61
N ALA A 486 14.11 -15.86 38.27
CA ALA A 486 14.30 -15.92 39.71
C ALA A 486 13.04 -15.48 40.47
N CYS A 487 12.42 -14.37 40.08
CA CYS A 487 11.15 -13.89 40.66
C CYS A 487 10.00 -14.89 40.46
N GLY A 488 9.96 -15.61 39.33
CA GLY A 488 8.93 -16.64 39.08
C GLY A 488 9.08 -17.91 39.94
N ARG A 489 10.25 -18.14 40.53
CA ARG A 489 10.46 -19.28 41.44
C ARG A 489 10.01 -19.01 42.89
N ASP A 490 9.94 -17.78 43.32
CA ASP A 490 9.50 -17.40 44.67
C ASP A 490 7.96 -17.27 44.84
N THR A 491 7.20 -17.28 43.77
CA THR A 491 5.72 -17.22 43.80
C THR A 491 5.05 -18.61 43.76
N GLY A 492 5.84 -19.70 43.82
CA GLY A 492 5.37 -21.09 43.78
C GLY A 492 5.53 -21.84 45.08
N LYS A 493 5.18 -21.22 46.24
CA LYS A 493 4.95 -21.94 47.51
C LYS A 493 3.60 -21.59 48.11
#